data_b25ce96764b0d2792608b2ff194265c7
#
_entry.id   b25ce96764b0d2792608b2ff194265c7
#
_cell.length_a   1.000
_cell.length_b   1.000
_cell.length_c   1.000
_cell.angle_alpha   90.00
_cell.angle_beta   90.00
_cell.angle_gamma   90.00
#
_symmetry.space_group_name_H-M   'P 1'
#
loop_
_entity.id
_entity.type
_entity.pdbx_description
1 polymer ?
#
loop_
_entity_poly.entity_id
_entity_poly.type
_entity_poly.pdbx_seq_one_letter_code
_entity_poly.pdbx_strand_id
1 'polypeptide(L)'
;MKTLLTIRDMSIGYQDKTLYSGISLDIHEGDCIMLCGANGSGKTTLMKSIVRSAGDGLAAMIPSRIPKVKGFTSREFIRICCYSRSDMGGRLTQEQEEAVNAAMDRMELGHLSDRDISTLSDGEFQKATIAAALAREASIILLDEPTAFLDAENRINVLKALRNICDSDRHPAVIFSTHDLHDGLSCASKVIALGADGRCRCSSEDLEKTVSTIFHKA
;
A
#
# COMPACT_ATOMS: atom_id res chain seq x y z
N MET A 1 -19.86 4.86 5.61
CA MET A 1 -18.48 4.32 5.56
C MET A 1 -18.01 4.09 6.99
N LYS A 2 -17.50 2.91 7.29
CA LYS A 2 -16.99 2.58 8.64
C LYS A 2 -15.56 3.10 8.78
N THR A 3 -15.25 3.69 9.93
CA THR A 3 -13.87 4.10 10.25
C THR A 3 -13.06 2.87 10.66
N LEU A 4 -11.92 2.66 9.99
CA LEU A 4 -10.97 1.57 10.28
C LEU A 4 -9.92 2.01 11.30
N LEU A 5 -9.41 3.24 11.15
CA LEU A 5 -8.38 3.79 12.03
C LEU A 5 -8.55 5.31 12.16
N THR A 6 -8.46 5.78 13.39
CA THR A 6 -8.42 7.21 13.72
C THR A 6 -7.05 7.55 14.32
N ILE A 7 -6.35 8.48 13.71
CA ILE A 7 -5.08 9.02 14.20
C ILE A 7 -5.30 10.46 14.63
N ARG A 8 -4.81 10.84 15.83
CA ARG A 8 -4.87 12.18 16.36
C ARG A 8 -3.52 12.61 16.90
N ASP A 9 -3.10 13.79 16.51
CA ASP A 9 -1.87 14.47 16.99
C ASP A 9 -0.60 13.61 16.93
N MET A 10 -0.48 12.77 15.87
CA MET A 10 0.69 11.91 15.67
C MET A 10 1.90 12.76 15.27
N SER A 11 3.04 12.46 15.89
CA SER A 11 4.35 12.95 15.45
C SER A 11 5.16 11.83 14.83
N ILE A 12 5.86 12.13 13.74
CA ILE A 12 6.76 11.19 13.06
C ILE A 12 8.16 11.78 12.92
N GLY A 13 9.17 10.93 12.98
CA GLY A 13 10.56 11.35 12.87
C GLY A 13 11.55 10.20 12.95
N TYR A 14 12.84 10.54 12.94
CA TYR A 14 13.95 9.61 13.08
C TYR A 14 14.83 10.04 14.25
N GLN A 15 15.19 9.11 15.11
CA GLN A 15 16.01 9.36 16.29
C GLN A 15 15.46 10.58 17.06
N ASP A 16 16.23 11.65 17.19
CA ASP A 16 15.85 12.88 17.92
C ASP A 16 15.27 13.98 17.03
N LYS A 17 15.05 13.71 15.71
CA LYS A 17 14.53 14.70 14.76
C LYS A 17 13.07 14.42 14.43
N THR A 18 12.16 15.28 14.89
CA THR A 18 10.76 15.30 14.43
C THR A 18 10.69 15.85 13.02
N LEU A 19 10.07 15.11 12.09
CA LEU A 19 9.82 15.53 10.72
C LEU A 19 8.48 16.27 10.62
N TYR A 20 7.44 15.71 11.21
CA TYR A 20 6.09 16.25 11.24
C TYR A 20 5.46 16.02 12.60
N SER A 21 4.62 16.95 13.04
CA SER A 21 3.80 16.86 14.26
C SER A 21 2.35 17.24 13.96
N GLY A 22 1.43 16.88 14.84
CA GLY A 22 0.03 17.24 14.72
C GLY A 22 -0.71 16.50 13.59
N ILE A 23 -0.20 15.35 13.11
CA ILE A 23 -0.84 14.58 12.06
C ILE A 23 -2.13 13.98 12.60
N SER A 24 -3.26 14.39 11.99
CA SER A 24 -4.58 13.84 12.32
C SER A 24 -5.26 13.40 11.02
N LEU A 25 -5.70 12.13 10.98
CA LEU A 25 -6.38 11.56 9.82
C LEU A 25 -7.34 10.44 10.24
N ASP A 26 -8.40 10.26 9.45
CA ASP A 26 -9.33 9.15 9.55
C ASP A 26 -9.24 8.31 8.28
N ILE A 27 -9.05 7.00 8.46
CA ILE A 27 -9.02 6.01 7.38
C ILE A 27 -10.32 5.23 7.45
N HIS A 28 -11.06 5.21 6.35
CA HIS A 28 -12.36 4.53 6.24
C HIS A 28 -12.29 3.36 5.28
N GLU A 29 -13.24 2.45 5.39
CA GLU A 29 -13.47 1.39 4.39
C GLU A 29 -13.60 1.99 2.99
N GLY A 30 -12.93 1.38 2.01
CA GLY A 30 -12.94 1.81 0.61
C GLY A 30 -12.10 3.05 0.29
N ASP A 31 -11.38 3.61 1.26
CA ASP A 31 -10.48 4.73 0.99
C ASP A 31 -9.31 4.30 0.09
N CYS A 32 -9.11 5.04 -1.01
CA CYS A 32 -7.91 4.95 -1.83
C CYS A 32 -7.09 6.23 -1.62
N ILE A 33 -6.05 6.16 -0.79
CA ILE A 33 -5.32 7.32 -0.29
C ILE A 33 -3.96 7.42 -0.99
N MET A 34 -3.74 8.51 -1.72
CA MET A 34 -2.42 8.84 -2.27
C MET A 34 -1.58 9.58 -1.22
N LEU A 35 -0.40 9.05 -0.90
CA LEU A 35 0.60 9.71 -0.07
C LEU A 35 1.68 10.31 -0.96
N CYS A 36 1.80 11.64 -0.97
CA CYS A 36 2.75 12.35 -1.80
C CYS A 36 3.66 13.27 -0.99
N GLY A 37 4.81 13.60 -1.56
CA GLY A 37 5.85 14.43 -0.96
C GLY A 37 7.20 14.20 -1.62
N ALA A 38 8.14 15.11 -1.43
CA ALA A 38 9.49 15.01 -1.99
C ALA A 38 10.23 13.74 -1.52
N ASN A 39 11.31 13.36 -2.22
CA ASN A 39 12.18 12.29 -1.76
C ASN A 39 12.76 12.63 -0.39
N GLY A 40 12.75 11.65 0.53
CA GLY A 40 13.20 11.87 1.91
C GLY A 40 12.21 12.66 2.80
N SER A 41 11.01 13.00 2.31
CA SER A 41 10.01 13.73 3.11
C SER A 41 9.41 12.92 4.26
N GLY A 42 9.68 11.61 4.36
CA GLY A 42 9.14 10.79 5.46
C GLY A 42 7.92 9.95 5.09
N LYS A 43 7.58 9.76 3.79
CA LYS A 43 6.46 8.92 3.35
C LYS A 43 6.50 7.53 3.98
N THR A 44 7.61 6.82 3.83
CA THR A 44 7.81 5.48 4.44
C THR A 44 7.74 5.53 5.96
N THR A 45 8.21 6.60 6.60
CA THR A 45 8.13 6.78 8.06
C THR A 45 6.68 6.92 8.51
N LEU A 46 5.89 7.74 7.80
CA LEU A 46 4.47 7.88 8.09
C LEU A 46 3.73 6.55 7.92
N MET A 47 3.97 5.83 6.81
CA MET A 47 3.36 4.51 6.60
C MET A 47 3.68 3.53 7.74
N LYS A 48 4.95 3.43 8.15
CA LYS A 48 5.35 2.59 9.28
C LYS A 48 4.69 3.03 10.59
N SER A 49 4.48 4.32 10.79
CA SER A 49 3.79 4.84 11.98
C SER A 49 2.29 4.51 11.95
N ILE A 50 1.65 4.57 10.78
CA ILE A 50 0.26 4.14 10.60
C ILE A 50 0.12 2.64 10.94
N VAL A 51 1.00 1.78 10.40
CA VAL A 51 0.99 0.33 10.71
C VAL A 51 1.14 0.08 12.21
N ARG A 52 2.05 0.81 12.85
CA ARG A 52 2.26 0.68 14.31
C ARG A 52 1.03 1.12 15.12
N SER A 53 0.36 2.19 14.68
CA SER A 53 -0.87 2.69 15.33
C SER A 53 -2.08 1.79 15.10
N ALA A 54 -2.11 1.07 13.98
CA ALA A 54 -3.17 0.14 13.64
C ALA A 54 -3.16 -1.12 14.52
N GLY A 55 -2.00 -1.48 15.08
CA GLY A 55 -1.85 -2.72 15.85
C GLY A 55 -1.78 -3.96 14.95
N ASP A 56 -1.75 -5.12 15.60
CA ASP A 56 -1.55 -6.40 14.91
C ASP A 56 -2.76 -6.77 14.04
N GLY A 57 -2.46 -7.14 12.79
CA GLY A 57 -3.44 -7.70 11.85
C GLY A 57 -4.32 -6.68 11.11
N LEU A 58 -4.52 -5.46 11.62
CA LEU A 58 -5.38 -4.47 10.96
C LEU A 58 -4.73 -3.90 9.70
N ALA A 59 -3.41 -3.72 9.69
CA ALA A 59 -2.68 -3.13 8.58
C ALA A 59 -1.54 -4.03 8.08
N ALA A 60 -1.38 -4.08 6.76
CA ALA A 60 -0.26 -4.74 6.08
C ALA A 60 0.51 -3.73 5.23
N MET A 61 1.84 -3.75 5.29
CA MET A 61 2.69 -2.87 4.49
C MET A 61 3.58 -3.66 3.55
N ILE A 62 3.60 -3.23 2.30
CA ILE A 62 4.53 -3.67 1.26
C ILE A 62 5.58 -2.57 1.06
N PRO A 63 6.87 -2.85 1.30
CA PRO A 63 7.94 -1.90 1.04
C PRO A 63 8.18 -1.71 -0.46
N SER A 64 8.79 -0.59 -0.84
CA SER A 64 9.09 -0.23 -2.23
C SER A 64 10.05 -1.20 -2.95
N ARG A 65 10.81 -1.97 -2.20
CA ARG A 65 11.75 -2.96 -2.76
C ARG A 65 11.61 -4.29 -2.06
N ILE A 66 11.19 -5.28 -2.82
CA ILE A 66 11.20 -6.69 -2.44
C ILE A 66 12.11 -7.41 -3.45
N PRO A 67 13.10 -8.19 -3.02
CA PRO A 67 13.95 -8.94 -3.95
C PRO A 67 13.15 -10.06 -4.62
N LYS A 68 13.36 -10.25 -5.93
CA LYS A 68 12.89 -11.43 -6.66
C LYS A 68 13.80 -12.61 -6.30
N VAL A 69 13.37 -13.43 -5.35
CA VAL A 69 14.17 -14.58 -4.86
C VAL A 69 13.90 -15.79 -5.73
N LYS A 70 14.96 -16.33 -6.38
CA LYS A 70 14.87 -17.53 -7.21
C LYS A 70 14.48 -18.76 -6.37
N GLY A 71 13.67 -19.64 -6.97
CA GLY A 71 13.28 -20.91 -6.36
C GLY A 71 11.92 -20.89 -5.65
N PHE A 72 11.17 -19.79 -5.77
CA PHE A 72 9.79 -19.71 -5.31
C PHE A 72 8.87 -19.48 -6.50
N THR A 73 7.79 -20.23 -6.60
CA THR A 73 6.71 -19.93 -7.52
C THR A 73 5.92 -18.69 -7.06
N SER A 74 5.16 -18.08 -7.97
CA SER A 74 4.30 -16.95 -7.63
C SER A 74 3.33 -17.29 -6.50
N ARG A 75 2.73 -18.48 -6.54
CA ARG A 75 1.84 -18.98 -5.49
C ARG A 75 2.56 -19.13 -4.14
N GLU A 76 3.74 -19.74 -4.13
CA GLU A 76 4.53 -19.94 -2.91
C GLU A 76 4.94 -18.59 -2.28
N PHE A 77 5.33 -17.62 -3.11
CA PHE A 77 5.65 -16.27 -2.65
C PHE A 77 4.45 -15.61 -1.93
N ILE A 78 3.24 -15.69 -2.52
CA ILE A 78 2.03 -15.14 -1.91
C ILE A 78 1.69 -15.88 -0.62
N ARG A 79 1.79 -17.22 -0.60
CA ARG A 79 1.56 -18.05 0.58
C ARG A 79 2.49 -17.72 1.74
N ILE A 80 3.79 -17.54 1.47
CA ILE A 80 4.78 -17.18 2.51
C ILE A 80 4.39 -15.89 3.22
N CYS A 81 3.82 -14.93 2.50
CA CYS A 81 3.38 -13.66 3.09
C CYS A 81 2.15 -13.81 4.02
N CYS A 82 1.41 -14.91 3.94
CA CYS A 82 0.24 -15.20 4.80
C CYS A 82 0.63 -15.85 6.13
N TYR A 83 1.85 -16.37 6.28
CA TYR A 83 2.25 -16.97 7.54
C TYR A 83 2.28 -15.93 8.66
N SER A 84 1.55 -16.21 9.73
CA SER A 84 1.66 -15.48 10.98
C SER A 84 2.69 -16.17 11.90
N ARG A 85 3.21 -15.45 12.90
CA ARG A 85 4.12 -16.03 13.89
C ARG A 85 3.51 -17.17 14.71
N SER A 86 2.18 -17.32 14.69
CA SER A 86 1.44 -18.39 15.39
C SER A 86 1.38 -19.71 14.62
N ASP A 87 1.68 -19.71 13.32
CA ASP A 87 1.61 -20.90 12.47
C ASP A 87 2.90 -21.73 12.57
N MET A 88 3.09 -22.39 13.71
CA MET A 88 4.30 -23.21 14.00
C MET A 88 4.46 -24.45 13.11
N GLY A 89 3.48 -24.79 12.28
CA GLY A 89 3.48 -25.98 11.44
C GLY A 89 3.82 -25.76 9.97
N GLY A 90 3.99 -24.51 9.51
CA GLY A 90 4.29 -24.20 8.11
C GLY A 90 3.19 -24.60 7.12
N ARG A 91 1.95 -24.80 7.57
CA ARG A 91 0.78 -25.10 6.74
C ARG A 91 -0.23 -24.00 6.89
N LEU A 92 -0.76 -23.52 5.76
CA LEU A 92 -1.87 -22.59 5.76
C LEU A 92 -3.17 -23.33 6.13
N THR A 93 -4.08 -22.63 6.80
CA THR A 93 -5.46 -23.10 6.97
C THR A 93 -6.19 -23.09 5.62
N GLN A 94 -7.33 -23.75 5.54
CA GLN A 94 -8.17 -23.73 4.34
C GLN A 94 -8.58 -22.29 3.99
N GLU A 95 -8.96 -21.49 4.98
CA GLU A 95 -9.34 -20.08 4.80
C GLU A 95 -8.17 -19.24 4.22
N GLN A 96 -6.94 -19.48 4.69
CA GLN A 96 -5.76 -18.80 4.15
C GLN A 96 -5.45 -19.24 2.70
N GLU A 97 -5.63 -20.51 2.35
CA GLU A 97 -5.49 -20.98 0.95
C GLU A 97 -6.56 -20.34 0.05
N GLU A 98 -7.80 -20.21 0.53
CA GLU A 98 -8.87 -19.52 -0.18
C GLU A 98 -8.56 -18.04 -0.36
N ALA A 99 -7.98 -17.36 0.66
CA ALA A 99 -7.52 -15.98 0.55
C ALA A 99 -6.38 -15.81 -0.47
N VAL A 100 -5.43 -16.77 -0.53
CA VAL A 100 -4.37 -16.81 -1.56
C VAL A 100 -4.98 -16.93 -2.95
N ASN A 101 -5.92 -17.86 -3.15
CA ASN A 101 -6.56 -18.04 -4.45
C ASN A 101 -7.32 -16.78 -4.87
N ALA A 102 -8.14 -16.21 -3.99
CA ALA A 102 -8.89 -14.98 -4.26
C ALA A 102 -7.98 -13.79 -4.58
N ALA A 103 -6.83 -13.68 -3.91
CA ALA A 103 -5.86 -12.64 -4.18
C ALA A 103 -5.19 -12.82 -5.56
N MET A 104 -4.85 -14.06 -5.92
CA MET A 104 -4.28 -14.39 -7.24
C MET A 104 -5.27 -14.09 -8.37
N ASP A 105 -6.54 -14.46 -8.20
CA ASP A 105 -7.59 -14.20 -9.19
C ASP A 105 -7.81 -12.69 -9.39
N ARG A 106 -7.88 -11.91 -8.29
CA ARG A 106 -8.01 -10.45 -8.36
C ARG A 106 -6.89 -9.76 -9.10
N MET A 107 -5.68 -10.29 -8.99
CA MET A 107 -4.50 -9.74 -9.66
C MET A 107 -4.23 -10.42 -11.02
N GLU A 108 -5.12 -11.30 -11.49
CA GLU A 108 -5.00 -12.02 -12.76
C GLU A 108 -3.72 -12.85 -12.89
N LEU A 109 -3.29 -13.48 -11.78
CA LEU A 109 -2.04 -14.23 -11.68
C LEU A 109 -2.20 -15.74 -11.86
N GLY A 110 -3.40 -16.24 -12.12
CA GLY A 110 -3.66 -17.68 -12.19
C GLY A 110 -2.74 -18.42 -13.18
N HIS A 111 -2.50 -17.83 -14.36
CA HIS A 111 -1.62 -18.38 -15.39
C HIS A 111 -0.11 -18.32 -15.04
N LEU A 112 0.26 -17.62 -13.98
CA LEU A 112 1.62 -17.46 -13.48
C LEU A 112 1.84 -18.23 -12.16
N SER A 113 0.86 -18.97 -11.68
CA SER A 113 0.87 -19.66 -10.38
C SER A 113 2.15 -20.44 -10.11
N ASP A 114 2.58 -21.25 -11.07
CA ASP A 114 3.72 -22.16 -10.96
C ASP A 114 5.03 -21.56 -11.54
N ARG A 115 4.98 -20.31 -11.99
CA ARG A 115 6.14 -19.62 -12.55
C ARG A 115 7.04 -19.08 -11.44
N ASP A 116 8.34 -19.28 -11.56
CA ASP A 116 9.35 -18.74 -10.64
C ASP A 116 9.30 -17.20 -10.64
N ILE A 117 9.17 -16.58 -9.46
CA ILE A 117 9.01 -15.13 -9.30
C ILE A 117 10.22 -14.35 -9.85
N SER A 118 11.40 -14.96 -9.93
CA SER A 118 12.59 -14.32 -10.50
C SER A 118 12.48 -14.11 -12.01
N THR A 119 11.56 -14.81 -12.67
CA THR A 119 11.34 -14.75 -14.13
C THR A 119 10.16 -13.87 -14.52
N LEU A 120 9.42 -13.34 -13.55
CA LEU A 120 8.32 -12.42 -13.81
C LEU A 120 8.83 -11.07 -14.31
N SER A 121 8.09 -10.44 -15.20
CA SER A 121 8.26 -9.02 -15.52
C SER A 121 8.07 -8.16 -14.25
N ASP A 122 8.50 -6.90 -14.30
CA ASP A 122 8.33 -6.03 -13.12
C ASP A 122 6.85 -5.76 -12.81
N GLY A 123 5.99 -5.63 -13.82
CA GLY A 123 4.54 -5.50 -13.64
C GLY A 123 3.90 -6.75 -13.05
N GLU A 124 4.25 -7.96 -13.55
CA GLU A 124 3.76 -9.24 -13.00
C GLU A 124 4.23 -9.45 -11.56
N PHE A 125 5.49 -9.13 -11.26
CA PHE A 125 6.01 -9.20 -9.90
C PHE A 125 5.33 -8.20 -8.97
N GLN A 126 5.06 -6.98 -9.45
CA GLN A 126 4.32 -5.99 -8.68
C GLN A 126 2.89 -6.46 -8.37
N LYS A 127 2.18 -7.06 -9.35
CA LYS A 127 0.88 -7.70 -9.11
C LYS A 127 0.99 -8.82 -8.06
N ALA A 128 2.05 -9.64 -8.09
CA ALA A 128 2.27 -10.68 -7.10
C ALA A 128 2.51 -10.11 -5.69
N THR A 129 3.23 -9.00 -5.56
CA THR A 129 3.41 -8.34 -4.25
C THR A 129 2.13 -7.74 -3.70
N ILE A 130 1.27 -7.19 -4.55
CA ILE A 130 -0.06 -6.70 -4.16
C ILE A 130 -0.96 -7.88 -3.75
N ALA A 131 -0.95 -8.98 -4.51
CA ALA A 131 -1.68 -10.19 -4.16
C ALA A 131 -1.24 -10.74 -2.79
N ALA A 132 0.07 -10.69 -2.48
CA ALA A 132 0.59 -11.09 -1.17
C ALA A 132 0.07 -10.21 -0.02
N ALA A 133 -0.16 -8.91 -0.26
CA ALA A 133 -0.80 -8.04 0.73
C ALA A 133 -2.28 -8.35 0.90
N LEU A 134 -2.99 -8.60 -0.22
CA LEU A 134 -4.42 -8.95 -0.21
C LEU A 134 -4.68 -10.27 0.53
N ALA A 135 -3.86 -11.28 0.29
CA ALA A 135 -3.98 -12.59 0.91
C ALA A 135 -3.82 -12.57 2.44
N ARG A 136 -3.22 -11.52 3.00
CA ARG A 136 -3.18 -11.28 4.46
C ARG A 136 -4.49 -10.80 5.03
N GLU A 137 -5.45 -10.44 4.19
CA GLU A 137 -6.79 -9.98 4.57
C GLU A 137 -6.81 -8.76 5.52
N ALA A 138 -5.74 -7.97 5.54
CA ALA A 138 -5.69 -6.75 6.32
C ALA A 138 -6.73 -5.72 5.83
N SER A 139 -7.35 -5.00 6.77
CA SER A 139 -8.32 -3.96 6.43
C SER A 139 -7.67 -2.68 5.88
N ILE A 140 -6.37 -2.48 6.15
CA ILE A 140 -5.59 -1.35 5.64
C ILE A 140 -4.34 -1.90 4.95
N ILE A 141 -4.18 -1.60 3.67
CA ILE A 141 -3.02 -2.02 2.86
C ILE A 141 -2.19 -0.79 2.54
N LEU A 142 -0.90 -0.83 2.90
CA LEU A 142 0.03 0.25 2.62
C LEU A 142 1.06 -0.22 1.60
N LEU A 143 1.22 0.54 0.52
CA LEU A 143 2.10 0.22 -0.61
C LEU A 143 3.09 1.37 -0.82
N ASP A 144 4.36 1.11 -0.53
CA ASP A 144 5.40 2.12 -0.69
C ASP A 144 5.94 2.08 -2.13
N GLU A 145 5.58 3.10 -2.92
CA GLU A 145 5.94 3.26 -4.34
C GLU A 145 5.58 2.06 -5.24
N PRO A 146 4.31 1.58 -5.23
CA PRO A 146 3.92 0.37 -5.96
C PRO A 146 4.03 0.47 -7.48
N THR A 147 4.24 1.67 -8.02
CA THR A 147 4.38 1.92 -9.45
C THR A 147 5.80 2.28 -9.87
N ALA A 148 6.76 2.24 -8.93
CA ALA A 148 8.16 2.51 -9.25
C ALA A 148 8.71 1.46 -10.25
N PHE A 149 9.50 1.92 -11.20
CA PHE A 149 10.12 1.07 -12.25
C PHE A 149 9.16 0.44 -13.26
N LEU A 150 7.87 0.76 -13.22
CA LEU A 150 6.90 0.31 -14.21
C LEU A 150 6.84 1.28 -15.40
N ASP A 151 6.64 0.74 -16.60
CA ASP A 151 6.25 1.53 -17.77
C ASP A 151 4.86 2.16 -17.58
N ALA A 152 4.48 3.07 -18.46
CA ALA A 152 3.24 3.84 -18.33
C ALA A 152 1.99 2.93 -18.30
N GLU A 153 1.95 1.89 -19.12
CA GLU A 153 0.81 0.97 -19.21
C GLU A 153 0.66 0.15 -17.94
N ASN A 154 1.74 -0.49 -17.46
CA ASN A 154 1.74 -1.27 -16.25
C ASN A 154 1.42 -0.41 -15.01
N ARG A 155 1.89 0.84 -14.97
CA ARG A 155 1.58 1.80 -13.90
C ARG A 155 0.08 2.07 -13.81
N ILE A 156 -0.55 2.40 -14.93
CA ILE A 156 -2.00 2.65 -15.01
C ILE A 156 -2.77 1.39 -14.57
N ASN A 157 -2.35 0.21 -15.03
CA ASN A 157 -3.00 -1.04 -14.68
C ASN A 157 -2.91 -1.34 -13.18
N VAL A 158 -1.77 -1.11 -12.55
CA VAL A 158 -1.60 -1.25 -11.09
C VAL A 158 -2.50 -0.26 -10.35
N LEU A 159 -2.53 1.02 -10.71
CA LEU A 159 -3.36 2.02 -10.06
C LEU A 159 -4.86 1.70 -10.17
N LYS A 160 -5.33 1.26 -11.35
CA LYS A 160 -6.71 0.76 -11.53
C LYS A 160 -7.01 -0.43 -10.63
N ALA A 161 -6.07 -1.38 -10.53
CA ALA A 161 -6.24 -2.53 -9.64
C ALA A 161 -6.36 -2.10 -8.17
N LEU A 162 -5.58 -1.11 -7.71
CA LEU A 162 -5.69 -0.57 -6.35
C LEU A 162 -7.08 0.04 -6.11
N ARG A 163 -7.63 0.78 -7.07
CA ARG A 163 -8.97 1.34 -6.95
C ARG A 163 -10.03 0.24 -6.88
N ASN A 164 -9.95 -0.76 -7.76
CA ASN A 164 -10.88 -1.90 -7.77
C ASN A 164 -10.83 -2.70 -6.46
N ILE A 165 -9.66 -2.76 -5.80
CA ILE A 165 -9.51 -3.38 -4.48
C ILE A 165 -10.32 -2.62 -3.44
N CYS A 166 -10.23 -1.29 -3.41
CA CYS A 166 -11.01 -0.45 -2.49
C CYS A 166 -12.53 -0.58 -2.71
N ASP A 167 -12.96 -0.73 -3.96
CA ASP A 167 -14.37 -0.86 -4.35
C ASP A 167 -14.91 -2.31 -4.22
N SER A 168 -14.09 -3.28 -3.81
CA SER A 168 -14.50 -4.68 -3.63
C SER A 168 -15.37 -4.88 -2.39
N ASP A 169 -16.07 -6.02 -2.29
CA ASP A 169 -17.01 -6.34 -1.19
C ASP A 169 -16.40 -6.21 0.22
N ARG A 170 -15.11 -6.42 0.37
CA ARG A 170 -14.41 -6.26 1.65
C ARG A 170 -14.04 -4.81 1.96
N HIS A 171 -14.08 -3.93 0.97
CA HIS A 171 -13.76 -2.50 1.07
C HIS A 171 -12.49 -2.17 1.89
N PRO A 172 -11.33 -2.84 1.66
CA PRO A 172 -10.13 -2.46 2.38
C PRO A 172 -9.73 -1.03 2.00
N ALA A 173 -9.10 -0.32 2.94
CA ALA A 173 -8.44 0.94 2.62
C ALA A 173 -7.07 0.66 2.02
N VAL A 174 -6.70 1.38 0.96
CA VAL A 174 -5.37 1.33 0.37
C VAL A 174 -4.69 2.69 0.52
N ILE A 175 -3.46 2.69 1.05
CA ILE A 175 -2.61 3.87 1.10
C ILE A 175 -1.39 3.58 0.24
N PHE A 176 -1.17 4.35 -0.81
CA PHE A 176 -0.02 4.16 -1.69
C PHE A 176 0.80 5.45 -1.82
N SER A 177 2.12 5.33 -1.79
CA SER A 177 3.00 6.45 -2.11
C SER A 177 3.33 6.45 -3.60
N THR A 178 3.47 7.63 -4.19
CA THR A 178 3.88 7.78 -5.59
C THR A 178 4.61 9.10 -5.81
N HIS A 179 5.48 9.11 -6.82
CA HIS A 179 6.08 10.33 -7.39
C HIS A 179 5.29 10.83 -8.59
N ASP A 180 4.49 9.99 -9.22
CA ASP A 180 3.63 10.36 -10.33
C ASP A 180 2.29 10.86 -9.79
N LEU A 181 2.21 12.19 -9.66
CA LEU A 181 1.07 12.82 -9.04
C LEU A 181 -0.18 12.77 -9.92
N HIS A 182 0.01 12.92 -11.23
CA HIS A 182 -1.11 12.93 -12.18
C HIS A 182 -1.81 11.55 -12.19
N ASP A 183 -1.05 10.48 -12.40
CA ASP A 183 -1.62 9.13 -12.43
C ASP A 183 -2.17 8.74 -11.06
N GLY A 184 -1.48 9.10 -9.97
CA GLY A 184 -1.93 8.84 -8.61
C GLY A 184 -3.26 9.51 -8.25
N LEU A 185 -3.47 10.75 -8.68
CA LEU A 185 -4.72 11.50 -8.46
C LEU A 185 -5.91 10.86 -9.16
N SER A 186 -5.68 10.21 -10.31
CA SER A 186 -6.76 9.59 -11.11
C SER A 186 -7.50 8.47 -10.38
N CYS A 187 -6.85 7.81 -9.40
CA CYS A 187 -7.45 6.72 -8.63
C CYS A 187 -7.71 7.06 -7.16
N ALA A 188 -7.12 8.14 -6.65
CA ALA A 188 -7.22 8.50 -5.24
C ALA A 188 -8.59 9.08 -4.88
N SER A 189 -9.13 8.68 -3.72
CA SER A 189 -10.28 9.32 -3.07
C SER A 189 -9.84 10.35 -2.02
N LYS A 190 -8.60 10.24 -1.54
CA LYS A 190 -7.98 11.15 -0.56
C LYS A 190 -6.51 11.35 -0.87
N VAL A 191 -5.96 12.46 -0.41
CA VAL A 191 -4.53 12.76 -0.51
C VAL A 191 -3.98 13.09 0.87
N ILE A 192 -2.80 12.55 1.17
CA ILE A 192 -1.92 12.98 2.27
C ILE A 192 -0.68 13.59 1.63
N ALA A 193 -0.46 14.88 1.84
CA ALA A 193 0.65 15.63 1.29
C ALA A 193 1.66 16.02 2.38
N LEU A 194 2.92 15.58 2.23
CA LEU A 194 4.04 15.92 3.10
C LEU A 194 4.78 17.13 2.52
N GLY A 195 4.48 18.31 3.02
CA GLY A 195 5.04 19.57 2.53
C GLY A 195 6.48 19.83 2.98
N ALA A 196 7.25 20.57 2.16
CA ALA A 196 8.60 21.01 2.50
C ALA A 196 8.63 21.99 3.69
N ASP A 197 7.47 22.57 4.02
CA ASP A 197 7.26 23.45 5.18
C ASP A 197 7.07 22.67 6.52
N GLY A 198 7.27 21.35 6.53
CA GLY A 198 7.08 20.50 7.70
C GLY A 198 5.61 20.26 8.08
N ARG A 199 4.66 20.59 7.22
CA ARG A 199 3.25 20.36 7.46
C ARG A 199 2.74 19.15 6.69
N CYS A 200 1.96 18.32 7.37
CA CYS A 200 1.18 17.25 6.76
C CYS A 200 -0.24 17.78 6.49
N ARG A 201 -0.71 17.64 5.24
CA ARG A 201 -2.05 18.05 4.82
C ARG A 201 -2.82 16.84 4.34
N CYS A 202 -4.08 16.73 4.74
CA CYS A 202 -4.96 15.66 4.32
C CYS A 202 -6.24 16.26 3.73
N SER A 203 -6.68 15.78 2.57
CA SER A 203 -7.91 16.24 1.92
C SER A 203 -8.60 15.10 1.17
N SER A 204 -9.96 15.17 1.15
CA SER A 204 -10.83 14.35 0.31
C SER A 204 -11.64 15.18 -0.69
N GLU A 205 -11.56 16.52 -0.64
CA GLU A 205 -12.39 17.42 -1.45
C GLU A 205 -11.59 18.11 -2.55
N ASP A 206 -10.38 18.59 -2.24
CA ASP A 206 -9.56 19.39 -3.15
C ASP A 206 -8.16 18.75 -3.27
N LEU A 207 -8.11 17.61 -3.96
CA LEU A 207 -6.90 16.77 -4.04
C LEU A 207 -5.78 17.48 -4.78
N GLU A 208 -6.07 18.09 -5.94
CA GLU A 208 -5.07 18.79 -6.77
C GLU A 208 -4.45 19.98 -6.03
N LYS A 209 -5.29 20.78 -5.37
CA LYS A 209 -4.81 21.90 -4.56
C LYS A 209 -3.96 21.44 -3.40
N THR A 210 -4.33 20.35 -2.73
CA THR A 210 -3.56 19.76 -1.64
C THR A 210 -2.19 19.30 -2.12
N VAL A 211 -2.12 18.64 -3.29
CA VAL A 211 -0.88 18.23 -3.94
C VAL A 211 -0.02 19.43 -4.31
N SER A 212 -0.61 20.50 -4.87
CA SER A 212 0.13 21.69 -5.27
C SER A 212 0.90 22.35 -4.11
N THR A 213 0.43 22.18 -2.88
CA THR A 213 1.10 22.74 -1.68
C THR A 213 2.47 22.13 -1.40
N ILE A 214 2.81 20.97 -1.99
CA ILE A 214 4.14 20.34 -1.84
C ILE A 214 5.23 21.18 -2.51
N PHE A 215 4.89 21.86 -3.60
CA PHE A 215 5.83 22.56 -4.46
C PHE A 215 5.97 24.03 -4.14
N HIS A 216 5.02 24.62 -3.40
CA HIS A 216 5.13 26.01 -2.96
C HIS A 216 5.96 26.06 -1.67
N LYS A 217 7.21 26.57 -1.79
CA LYS A 217 7.93 27.09 -0.63
C LYS A 217 7.18 28.31 -0.13
N ALA A 218 6.81 28.30 1.14
CA ALA A 218 6.29 29.49 1.81
C ALA A 218 7.35 30.59 1.84
#